data_9098f87653aab10a016e9b7e8b9932a9
#
_entry.id   9098f87653aab10a016e9b7e8b9932a9
#
_cell.length_a   1.000
_cell.length_b   1.000
_cell.length_c   1.000
_cell.angle_alpha   90.00
_cell.angle_beta   90.00
_cell.angle_gamma   90.00
#
_symmetry.space_group_name_H-M   'P 1'
#
loop_
_entity.id
_entity.type
_entity.pdbx_description
1 polymer ?
#
loop_
_entity_poly.entity_id
_entity_poly.type
_entity_poly.pdbx_seq_one_letter_code
_entity_poly.pdbx_strand_id
1 'polypeptide(L)'
;MARNDGREVNGLREIKFTRDWLDHAEGSVLVEFGKTRVLCVASFSPGVPRWLKDTGTGWVTSEYAMLPRATHTRSDRESVKGKLGGRTQEISRLVGRSLRAIVNMKELGENTIVIDCDVLQADGGTRTAAITGAYVALADAITWAKSQGHIKVTANPLSDSVAAVSVGIIDGVPILDLCYEEDVRAETDMNVVVAGDGRFIEVQGTAEGEPFNRALLDQLLDLAVSGCKELSELQKIVLAR
;
A
#
# COMPACT_ATOMS: atom_id res chain seq x y z
N MET A 1 13.12 9.47 23.47
CA MET A 1 13.55 10.34 22.35
C MET A 1 12.32 11.10 21.84
N ALA A 2 12.36 12.42 21.72
CA ALA A 2 11.26 13.16 21.12
C ALA A 2 11.42 13.12 19.58
N ARG A 3 10.40 12.68 18.84
CA ARG A 3 10.38 12.74 17.37
C ARG A 3 10.25 14.21 16.92
N ASN A 4 10.76 14.54 15.74
CA ASN A 4 10.78 15.92 15.24
C ASN A 4 9.39 16.55 15.09
N ASP A 5 8.37 15.71 14.89
CA ASP A 5 6.95 16.11 14.77
C ASP A 5 6.15 15.97 16.07
N GLY A 6 6.80 15.58 17.17
CA GLY A 6 6.20 15.44 18.49
C GLY A 6 5.38 14.17 18.72
N ARG A 7 5.38 13.23 17.77
CA ARG A 7 4.69 11.93 17.95
C ARG A 7 5.42 11.04 18.96
N GLU A 8 4.67 10.16 19.61
CA GLU A 8 5.23 9.04 20.36
C GLU A 8 5.87 8.02 19.41
N VAL A 9 6.75 7.16 19.93
CA VAL A 9 7.47 6.15 19.15
C VAL A 9 6.55 5.16 18.43
N ASN A 10 5.39 4.92 18.96
CA ASN A 10 4.33 4.03 18.43
C ASN A 10 3.20 4.79 17.71
N GLY A 11 3.35 6.09 17.47
CA GLY A 11 2.33 6.92 16.83
C GLY A 11 2.42 6.95 15.32
N LEU A 12 1.30 6.74 14.62
CA LEU A 12 1.17 7.03 13.19
C LEU A 12 1.18 8.54 12.94
N ARG A 13 1.60 8.97 11.74
CA ARG A 13 1.31 10.31 11.22
C ARG A 13 -0.20 10.50 11.09
N GLU A 14 -0.66 11.71 10.87
CA GLU A 14 -2.05 11.95 10.48
C GLU A 14 -2.36 11.20 9.19
N ILE A 15 -3.36 10.32 9.23
CA ILE A 15 -3.77 9.48 8.11
C ILE A 15 -5.08 10.02 7.54
N LYS A 16 -5.10 10.24 6.23
CA LYS A 16 -6.30 10.70 5.54
C LYS A 16 -6.52 9.92 4.25
N PHE A 17 -7.78 9.56 4.00
CA PHE A 17 -8.26 8.98 2.76
C PHE A 17 -9.33 9.89 2.16
N THR A 18 -9.12 10.32 0.91
CA THR A 18 -10.13 11.07 0.14
C THR A 18 -10.53 10.20 -1.05
N ARG A 19 -11.70 9.54 -0.95
CA ARG A 19 -12.27 8.68 -1.99
C ARG A 19 -12.87 9.53 -3.11
N ASP A 20 -13.18 8.85 -4.21
CA ASP A 20 -13.78 9.44 -5.40
C ASP A 20 -12.99 10.66 -5.91
N TRP A 21 -11.64 10.51 -5.88
CA TRP A 21 -10.73 11.58 -6.30
C TRP A 21 -10.78 11.85 -7.80
N LEU A 22 -11.04 10.81 -8.60
CA LEU A 22 -11.17 10.89 -10.06
C LEU A 22 -12.57 10.43 -10.49
N ASP A 23 -13.22 11.20 -11.35
CA ASP A 23 -14.61 10.97 -11.79
C ASP A 23 -14.76 9.75 -12.72
N HIS A 24 -13.70 9.33 -13.41
CA HIS A 24 -13.77 8.30 -14.45
C HIS A 24 -13.32 6.91 -14.00
N ALA A 25 -12.65 6.81 -12.85
CA ALA A 25 -12.13 5.55 -12.34
C ALA A 25 -13.20 4.77 -11.56
N GLU A 26 -13.16 3.44 -11.65
CA GLU A 26 -14.06 2.56 -10.90
C GLU A 26 -13.79 2.58 -9.39
N GLY A 27 -12.58 2.99 -9.00
CA GLY A 27 -12.23 3.32 -7.63
C GLY A 27 -11.02 4.24 -7.60
N SER A 28 -11.05 5.28 -6.77
CA SER A 28 -9.91 6.19 -6.64
C SER A 28 -9.84 6.79 -5.25
N VAL A 29 -8.62 6.88 -4.73
CA VAL A 29 -8.37 7.47 -3.41
C VAL A 29 -7.05 8.22 -3.40
N LEU A 30 -7.06 9.44 -2.88
CA LEU A 30 -5.85 10.09 -2.41
C LEU A 30 -5.63 9.67 -0.96
N VAL A 31 -4.54 8.93 -0.71
CA VAL A 31 -4.10 8.56 0.64
C VAL A 31 -2.95 9.46 1.08
N GLU A 32 -3.04 9.95 2.31
CA GLU A 32 -2.04 10.81 2.92
C GLU A 32 -1.56 10.20 4.23
N PHE A 33 -0.24 10.06 4.38
CA PHE A 33 0.45 9.73 5.62
C PHE A 33 1.30 10.93 6.00
N GLY A 34 0.73 11.85 6.77
CA GLY A 34 1.31 13.15 7.00
C GLY A 34 1.55 13.91 5.69
N LYS A 35 2.83 14.12 5.33
CA LYS A 35 3.20 14.80 4.08
C LYS A 35 3.36 13.83 2.89
N THR A 36 3.38 12.53 3.09
CA THR A 36 3.38 11.58 1.97
C THR A 36 1.98 11.51 1.36
N ARG A 37 1.89 11.67 0.04
CA ARG A 37 0.63 11.67 -0.72
C ARG A 37 0.73 10.72 -1.89
N VAL A 38 -0.16 9.76 -1.95
CA VAL A 38 -0.22 8.78 -3.06
C VAL A 38 -1.64 8.75 -3.61
N LEU A 39 -1.77 8.93 -4.91
CA LEU A 39 -3.02 8.70 -5.62
C LEU A 39 -3.06 7.24 -6.05
N CYS A 40 -4.05 6.50 -5.56
CA CYS A 40 -4.31 5.12 -5.91
C CYS A 40 -5.59 5.04 -6.74
N VAL A 41 -5.49 4.48 -7.94
CA VAL A 41 -6.59 4.42 -8.90
C VAL A 41 -6.80 2.97 -9.33
N ALA A 42 -8.01 2.48 -9.28
CA ALA A 42 -8.40 1.15 -9.72
C ALA A 42 -9.16 1.23 -11.03
N SER A 43 -8.67 0.52 -12.03
CA SER A 43 -9.32 0.37 -13.34
C SER A 43 -9.83 -1.06 -13.49
N PHE A 44 -11.14 -1.23 -13.70
CA PHE A 44 -11.79 -2.51 -13.92
C PHE A 44 -11.94 -2.81 -15.41
N SER A 45 -11.62 -4.03 -15.82
CA SER A 45 -11.81 -4.50 -17.18
C SER A 45 -12.38 -5.91 -17.19
N PRO A 46 -13.48 -6.19 -17.94
CA PRO A 46 -13.91 -7.55 -18.22
C PRO A 46 -12.83 -8.33 -18.96
N GLY A 47 -12.67 -9.61 -18.60
CA GLY A 47 -11.65 -10.49 -19.17
C GLY A 47 -10.36 -10.52 -18.39
N VAL A 48 -9.51 -11.48 -18.74
CA VAL A 48 -8.23 -11.77 -18.09
C VAL A 48 -7.12 -11.96 -19.11
N PRO A 49 -5.85 -11.85 -18.72
CA PRO A 49 -4.73 -12.20 -19.58
C PRO A 49 -4.84 -13.60 -20.16
N ARG A 50 -4.28 -13.83 -21.36
CA ARG A 50 -4.41 -15.11 -22.10
C ARG A 50 -4.09 -16.36 -21.30
N TRP A 51 -3.15 -16.28 -20.38
CA TRP A 51 -2.72 -17.40 -19.53
C TRP A 51 -3.71 -17.74 -18.41
N LEU A 52 -4.72 -16.88 -18.14
CA LEU A 52 -5.82 -17.12 -17.20
C LEU A 52 -7.17 -17.39 -17.88
N LYS A 53 -7.22 -17.25 -19.21
CA LYS A 53 -8.47 -17.45 -19.95
C LYS A 53 -9.02 -18.86 -19.75
N ASP A 54 -10.33 -18.96 -19.56
CA ASP A 54 -11.08 -20.20 -19.34
C ASP A 54 -10.72 -20.93 -18.02
N THR A 55 -10.05 -20.24 -17.06
CA THR A 55 -9.76 -20.79 -15.73
C THR A 55 -10.83 -20.45 -14.69
N GLY A 56 -11.74 -19.51 -15.01
CA GLY A 56 -12.74 -18.99 -14.08
C GLY A 56 -12.16 -18.11 -12.96
N THR A 57 -10.91 -17.65 -13.09
CA THR A 57 -10.22 -16.83 -12.09
C THR A 57 -9.89 -15.46 -12.63
N GLY A 58 -10.05 -14.43 -11.79
CA GLY A 58 -9.69 -13.06 -12.11
C GLY A 58 -8.22 -12.74 -11.91
N TRP A 59 -7.86 -11.49 -12.13
CA TRP A 59 -6.52 -10.99 -11.95
C TRP A 59 -6.49 -9.60 -11.31
N VAL A 60 -5.59 -9.40 -10.35
CA VAL A 60 -5.28 -8.08 -9.78
C VAL A 60 -3.79 -7.82 -9.95
N THR A 61 -3.46 -6.68 -10.52
CA THR A 61 -2.07 -6.23 -10.70
C THR A 61 -1.93 -4.76 -10.36
N SER A 62 -0.71 -4.28 -10.23
CA SER A 62 -0.49 -2.87 -9.96
C SER A 62 0.74 -2.32 -10.66
N GLU A 63 0.70 -1.01 -10.89
CA GLU A 63 1.80 -0.17 -11.30
C GLU A 63 2.09 0.86 -10.21
N TYR A 64 3.33 1.34 -10.18
CA TYR A 64 3.77 2.35 -9.21
C TYR A 64 4.67 3.34 -9.92
N ALA A 65 4.45 4.61 -9.67
CA ALA A 65 5.31 5.67 -10.19
C ALA A 65 5.46 6.80 -9.18
N MET A 66 6.50 7.61 -9.36
CA MET A 66 6.67 8.86 -8.63
C MET A 66 6.67 10.04 -9.61
N LEU A 67 5.93 11.10 -9.29
CA LEU A 67 6.03 12.33 -10.06
C LEU A 67 7.44 12.91 -9.96
N PRO A 68 7.95 13.58 -11.00
CA PRO A 68 9.30 14.16 -11.00
C PRO A 68 9.62 15.06 -9.82
N ARG A 69 8.60 15.73 -9.27
CA ARG A 69 8.73 16.63 -8.10
C ARG A 69 8.06 16.07 -6.84
N ALA A 70 7.84 14.76 -6.78
CA ALA A 70 7.42 14.10 -5.55
C ALA A 70 8.46 14.23 -4.43
N THR A 71 9.72 14.42 -4.76
CA THR A 71 10.86 14.58 -3.85
C THR A 71 11.40 16.02 -3.82
N HIS A 72 12.30 16.33 -2.90
CA HIS A 72 12.92 17.66 -2.74
C HIS A 72 13.62 18.16 -4.01
N THR A 73 14.24 17.26 -4.77
CA THR A 73 14.85 17.55 -6.08
C THR A 73 14.04 16.90 -7.19
N ARG A 74 14.08 17.49 -8.40
CA ARG A 74 13.42 16.91 -9.55
C ARG A 74 14.16 15.66 -10.02
N SER A 75 13.45 14.54 -10.14
CA SER A 75 13.88 13.33 -10.80
C SER A 75 13.39 13.28 -12.25
N ASP A 76 14.06 12.53 -13.13
CA ASP A 76 13.59 12.31 -14.48
C ASP A 76 12.41 11.33 -14.51
N ARG A 77 11.52 11.49 -15.51
CA ARG A 77 10.47 10.50 -15.76
C ARG A 77 11.08 9.22 -16.32
N GLU A 78 10.80 8.09 -15.70
CA GLU A 78 11.30 6.78 -16.15
C GLU A 78 10.77 6.43 -17.55
N SER A 79 9.55 6.82 -17.91
CA SER A 79 8.96 6.64 -19.23
C SER A 79 9.78 7.31 -20.34
N VAL A 80 10.43 8.44 -20.06
CA VAL A 80 11.31 9.12 -21.02
C VAL A 80 12.63 8.36 -21.23
N LYS A 81 13.08 7.63 -20.21
CA LYS A 81 14.29 6.77 -20.30
C LYS A 81 14.03 5.42 -21.00
N GLY A 82 12.77 5.12 -21.32
CA GLY A 82 12.36 3.90 -22.03
C GLY A 82 12.43 2.62 -21.21
N LYS A 83 12.68 2.69 -19.89
CA LYS A 83 12.67 1.55 -18.98
C LYS A 83 12.32 1.98 -17.55
N LEU A 84 11.60 1.11 -16.85
CA LEU A 84 11.33 1.27 -15.43
C LEU A 84 12.58 0.94 -14.60
N GLY A 85 12.79 1.68 -13.54
CA GLY A 85 13.81 1.41 -12.54
C GLY A 85 13.51 0.15 -11.73
N GLY A 86 14.55 -0.46 -11.13
CA GLY A 86 14.38 -1.65 -10.29
C GLY A 86 13.46 -1.41 -9.08
N ARG A 87 13.59 -0.25 -8.44
CA ARG A 87 12.71 0.15 -7.32
C ARG A 87 11.25 0.23 -7.74
N THR A 88 10.95 0.86 -8.87
CA THR A 88 9.58 0.97 -9.39
C THR A 88 8.97 -0.40 -9.68
N GLN A 89 9.73 -1.29 -10.33
CA GLN A 89 9.28 -2.66 -10.60
C GLN A 89 9.09 -3.48 -9.32
N GLU A 90 9.98 -3.36 -8.35
CA GLU A 90 9.90 -4.02 -7.06
C GLU A 90 8.63 -3.61 -6.32
N ILE A 91 8.36 -2.29 -6.20
CA ILE A 91 7.19 -1.76 -5.48
C ILE A 91 5.89 -2.13 -6.20
N SER A 92 5.83 -2.03 -7.54
CA SER A 92 4.68 -2.48 -8.31
C SER A 92 4.32 -3.94 -8.00
N ARG A 93 5.33 -4.81 -7.98
CA ARG A 93 5.13 -6.24 -7.66
C ARG A 93 4.70 -6.46 -6.21
N LEU A 94 5.25 -5.68 -5.27
CA LEU A 94 4.90 -5.71 -3.86
C LEU A 94 3.43 -5.33 -3.65
N VAL A 95 2.97 -4.20 -4.19
CA VAL A 95 1.56 -3.77 -4.10
C VAL A 95 0.64 -4.84 -4.68
N GLY A 96 0.93 -5.31 -5.91
CA GLY A 96 0.13 -6.36 -6.55
C GLY A 96 0.06 -7.66 -5.75
N ARG A 97 1.19 -8.13 -5.15
CA ARG A 97 1.18 -9.32 -4.29
C ARG A 97 0.36 -9.10 -3.03
N SER A 98 0.50 -7.96 -2.40
CA SER A 98 -0.22 -7.61 -1.18
C SER A 98 -1.74 -7.65 -1.40
N LEU A 99 -2.21 -7.08 -2.49
CA LEU A 99 -3.64 -7.11 -2.85
C LEU A 99 -4.11 -8.53 -3.20
N ARG A 100 -3.33 -9.28 -3.97
CA ARG A 100 -3.71 -10.67 -4.32
C ARG A 100 -3.81 -11.60 -3.11
N ALA A 101 -3.08 -11.33 -2.02
CA ALA A 101 -3.14 -12.13 -0.81
C ALA A 101 -4.52 -12.08 -0.12
N ILE A 102 -5.29 -10.99 -0.35
CA ILE A 102 -6.60 -10.77 0.28
C ILE A 102 -7.76 -10.81 -0.73
N VAL A 103 -7.50 -11.19 -1.97
CA VAL A 103 -8.53 -11.31 -3.00
C VAL A 103 -8.80 -12.78 -3.34
N ASN A 104 -10.06 -13.17 -3.26
CA ASN A 104 -10.54 -14.44 -3.83
C ASN A 104 -10.72 -14.28 -5.35
N MET A 105 -9.72 -14.72 -6.11
CA MET A 105 -9.71 -14.59 -7.57
C MET A 105 -10.84 -15.34 -8.27
N LYS A 106 -11.38 -16.42 -7.67
CA LYS A 106 -12.54 -17.14 -8.21
C LYS A 106 -13.82 -16.32 -8.06
N GLU A 107 -13.99 -15.65 -6.93
CA GLU A 107 -15.13 -14.76 -6.69
C GLU A 107 -15.05 -13.47 -7.52
N LEU A 108 -13.85 -13.03 -7.92
CA LEU A 108 -13.65 -11.95 -8.87
C LEU A 108 -14.11 -12.36 -10.28
N GLY A 109 -14.07 -13.68 -10.60
CA GLY A 109 -14.36 -14.20 -11.92
C GLY A 109 -13.34 -13.73 -12.96
N GLU A 110 -13.56 -14.04 -14.24
CA GLU A 110 -12.63 -13.63 -15.32
C GLU A 110 -12.68 -12.11 -15.59
N ASN A 111 -12.31 -11.33 -14.59
CA ASN A 111 -12.17 -9.88 -14.65
C ASN A 111 -10.76 -9.48 -14.20
N THR A 112 -10.28 -8.35 -14.70
CA THR A 112 -8.98 -7.78 -14.33
C THR A 112 -9.19 -6.45 -13.63
N ILE A 113 -8.46 -6.22 -12.53
CA ILE A 113 -8.33 -4.91 -11.91
C ILE A 113 -6.85 -4.51 -11.92
N VAL A 114 -6.56 -3.36 -12.51
CA VAL A 114 -5.25 -2.74 -12.50
C VAL A 114 -5.28 -1.59 -11.50
N ILE A 115 -4.29 -1.56 -10.61
CA ILE A 115 -4.15 -0.48 -9.63
C ILE A 115 -2.93 0.36 -10.00
N ASP A 116 -3.15 1.62 -10.29
CA ASP A 116 -2.11 2.61 -10.50
C ASP A 116 -1.86 3.39 -9.21
N CYS A 117 -0.60 3.44 -8.76
CA CYS A 117 -0.20 4.16 -7.55
C CYS A 117 0.81 5.24 -7.93
N ASP A 118 0.34 6.48 -7.99
CA ASP A 118 1.17 7.65 -8.31
C ASP A 118 1.53 8.44 -7.06
N VAL A 119 2.81 8.50 -6.72
CA VAL A 119 3.30 9.31 -5.62
C VAL A 119 3.35 10.77 -6.04
N LEU A 120 2.48 11.58 -5.45
CA LEU A 120 2.42 13.02 -5.68
C LEU A 120 3.44 13.77 -4.83
N GLN A 121 3.65 13.31 -3.59
CA GLN A 121 4.64 13.84 -2.65
C GLN A 121 5.17 12.72 -1.75
N ALA A 122 6.48 12.66 -1.60
CA ALA A 122 7.17 11.66 -0.79
C ALA A 122 7.76 12.30 0.48
N ASP A 123 7.44 11.70 1.62
CA ASP A 123 8.00 12.03 2.94
C ASP A 123 8.12 10.75 3.80
N GLY A 124 8.81 9.71 3.26
CA GLY A 124 8.89 8.37 3.88
C GLY A 124 7.62 7.53 3.68
N GLY A 125 7.74 6.22 3.66
CA GLY A 125 6.62 5.28 3.63
C GLY A 125 5.75 5.31 2.35
N THR A 126 6.31 5.66 1.19
CA THR A 126 5.50 5.77 -0.05
C THR A 126 4.93 4.43 -0.50
N ARG A 127 5.68 3.32 -0.36
CA ARG A 127 5.22 1.97 -0.71
C ARG A 127 4.13 1.47 0.24
N THR A 128 4.23 1.78 1.52
CA THR A 128 3.25 1.37 2.53
C THR A 128 1.96 2.16 2.40
N ALA A 129 2.04 3.46 2.14
CA ALA A 129 0.89 4.30 1.80
C ALA A 129 0.21 3.82 0.50
N ALA A 130 1.00 3.46 -0.53
CA ALA A 130 0.46 2.91 -1.78
C ALA A 130 -0.33 1.62 -1.55
N ILE A 131 0.19 0.64 -0.79
CA ILE A 131 -0.53 -0.61 -0.47
C ILE A 131 -1.83 -0.31 0.29
N THR A 132 -1.74 0.54 1.31
CA THR A 132 -2.87 0.88 2.19
C THR A 132 -3.97 1.64 1.43
N GLY A 133 -3.59 2.58 0.54
CA GLY A 133 -4.55 3.29 -0.31
C GLY A 133 -5.10 2.41 -1.44
N ALA A 134 -4.26 1.58 -2.05
CA ALA A 134 -4.66 0.67 -3.11
C ALA A 134 -5.78 -0.30 -2.70
N TYR A 135 -5.79 -0.75 -1.44
CA TYR A 135 -6.88 -1.55 -0.91
C TYR A 135 -8.22 -0.80 -0.94
N VAL A 136 -8.26 0.47 -0.57
CA VAL A 136 -9.49 1.28 -0.59
C VAL A 136 -9.98 1.45 -2.03
N ALA A 137 -9.09 1.80 -2.97
CA ALA A 137 -9.46 1.93 -4.38
C ALA A 137 -9.96 0.59 -4.98
N LEU A 138 -9.34 -0.54 -4.61
CA LEU A 138 -9.76 -1.88 -5.01
C LEU A 138 -11.16 -2.21 -4.49
N ALA A 139 -11.45 -1.88 -3.22
CA ALA A 139 -12.76 -2.13 -2.62
C ALA A 139 -13.87 -1.33 -3.31
N ASP A 140 -13.59 -0.08 -3.67
CA ASP A 140 -14.52 0.76 -4.42
C ASP A 140 -14.77 0.20 -5.83
N ALA A 141 -13.73 -0.20 -6.56
CA ALA A 141 -13.86 -0.79 -7.88
C ALA A 141 -14.65 -2.11 -7.86
N ILE A 142 -14.48 -2.95 -6.86
CA ILE A 142 -15.28 -4.18 -6.68
C ILE A 142 -16.73 -3.84 -6.40
N THR A 143 -16.99 -2.82 -5.58
CA THR A 143 -18.35 -2.35 -5.28
C THR A 143 -19.02 -1.79 -6.53
N TRP A 144 -18.30 -1.00 -7.31
CA TRP A 144 -18.75 -0.52 -8.62
C TRP A 144 -19.05 -1.68 -9.57
N ALA A 145 -18.14 -2.64 -9.71
CA ALA A 145 -18.32 -3.81 -10.61
C ALA A 145 -19.54 -4.65 -10.23
N LYS A 146 -19.85 -4.78 -8.94
CA LYS A 146 -21.09 -5.43 -8.47
C LYS A 146 -22.32 -4.61 -8.87
N SER A 147 -22.28 -3.28 -8.75
CA SER A 147 -23.40 -2.41 -9.13
C SER A 147 -23.70 -2.44 -10.63
N GLN A 148 -22.67 -2.65 -11.45
CA GLN A 148 -22.79 -2.76 -12.92
C GLN A 148 -23.09 -4.20 -13.39
N GLY A 149 -23.17 -5.19 -12.47
CA GLY A 149 -23.47 -6.58 -12.81
C GLY A 149 -22.29 -7.36 -13.40
N HIS A 150 -21.07 -6.81 -13.40
CA HIS A 150 -19.86 -7.52 -13.84
C HIS A 150 -19.42 -8.60 -12.84
N ILE A 151 -19.71 -8.42 -11.57
CA ILE A 151 -19.49 -9.38 -10.50
C ILE A 151 -20.84 -9.66 -9.84
N LYS A 152 -21.13 -10.91 -9.49
CA LYS A 152 -22.36 -11.25 -8.79
C LYS A 152 -22.45 -10.49 -7.47
N VAL A 153 -23.61 -9.95 -7.15
CA VAL A 153 -23.82 -9.20 -5.89
C VAL A 153 -23.50 -10.06 -4.66
N THR A 154 -23.77 -11.37 -4.74
CA THR A 154 -23.49 -12.34 -3.66
C THR A 154 -22.03 -12.78 -3.58
N ALA A 155 -21.20 -12.48 -4.59
CA ALA A 155 -19.79 -12.82 -4.57
C ALA A 155 -19.03 -11.97 -3.54
N ASN A 156 -18.02 -12.55 -2.93
CA ASN A 156 -17.16 -11.87 -1.97
C ASN A 156 -15.68 -11.91 -2.40
N PRO A 157 -15.28 -11.09 -3.40
CA PRO A 157 -13.91 -11.07 -3.87
C PRO A 157 -12.89 -10.64 -2.82
N LEU A 158 -13.26 -9.76 -1.86
CA LEU A 158 -12.37 -9.37 -0.76
C LEU A 158 -12.55 -10.34 0.40
N SER A 159 -11.53 -11.16 0.68
CA SER A 159 -11.54 -12.10 1.81
C SER A 159 -11.11 -11.45 3.12
N ASP A 160 -10.34 -10.35 3.04
CA ASP A 160 -9.84 -9.61 4.20
C ASP A 160 -9.46 -8.17 3.76
N SER A 161 -8.99 -7.35 4.70
CA SER A 161 -8.31 -6.10 4.44
C SER A 161 -6.79 -6.28 4.38
N VAL A 162 -6.08 -5.27 3.89
CA VAL A 162 -4.62 -5.20 3.94
C VAL A 162 -4.17 -3.79 4.24
N ALA A 163 -3.20 -3.67 5.13
CA ALA A 163 -2.52 -2.41 5.43
C ALA A 163 -1.01 -2.65 5.50
N ALA A 164 -0.26 -1.57 5.32
CA ALA A 164 1.19 -1.62 5.40
C ALA A 164 1.74 -0.39 6.10
N VAL A 165 2.83 -0.56 6.84
CA VAL A 165 3.50 0.51 7.56
C VAL A 165 5.00 0.30 7.52
N SER A 166 5.76 1.41 7.60
CA SER A 166 7.20 1.36 7.86
C SER A 166 7.47 1.36 9.36
N VAL A 167 8.49 0.62 9.77
CA VAL A 167 9.05 0.65 11.11
C VAL A 167 10.56 0.69 11.01
N GLY A 168 11.24 1.23 12.00
CA GLY A 168 12.70 1.27 11.97
C GLY A 168 13.31 1.45 13.34
N ILE A 169 14.64 1.41 13.40
CA ILE A 169 15.42 1.65 14.61
C ILE A 169 16.19 2.96 14.45
N ILE A 170 16.01 3.88 15.36
CA ILE A 170 16.73 5.15 15.42
C ILE A 170 17.30 5.35 16.82
N ASP A 171 18.60 5.53 16.91
CA ASP A 171 19.33 5.64 18.18
C ASP A 171 18.99 4.48 19.15
N GLY A 172 18.91 3.24 18.60
CA GLY A 172 18.56 2.02 19.33
C GLY A 172 17.09 1.88 19.73
N VAL A 173 16.19 2.81 19.32
CA VAL A 173 14.77 2.80 19.67
C VAL A 173 13.91 2.38 18.47
N PRO A 174 13.09 1.32 18.57
CA PRO A 174 12.09 0.98 17.57
C PRO A 174 11.00 2.05 17.43
N ILE A 175 10.71 2.46 16.20
CA ILE A 175 9.77 3.53 15.87
C ILE A 175 8.82 3.09 14.77
N LEU A 176 7.53 3.47 14.92
CA LEU A 176 6.46 3.25 13.96
C LEU A 176 6.35 4.41 12.97
N ASP A 177 6.08 4.10 11.70
CA ASP A 177 5.72 5.04 10.63
C ASP A 177 6.75 6.17 10.44
N LEU A 178 7.91 5.80 9.86
CA LEU A 178 9.02 6.71 9.63
C LEU A 178 8.67 7.78 8.61
N CYS A 179 8.91 9.06 8.93
CA CYS A 179 8.99 10.12 7.93
C CYS A 179 10.37 10.10 7.23
N TYR A 180 10.56 10.92 6.20
CA TYR A 180 11.80 10.92 5.41
C TYR A 180 13.06 11.21 6.24
N GLU A 181 12.99 12.17 7.16
CA GLU A 181 14.12 12.53 8.03
C GLU A 181 14.51 11.37 8.97
N GLU A 182 13.53 10.60 9.41
CA GLU A 182 13.72 9.42 10.25
C GLU A 182 14.26 8.24 9.43
N ASP A 183 13.70 8.00 8.24
CA ASP A 183 14.10 6.94 7.31
C ASP A 183 15.59 7.06 6.92
N VAL A 184 16.04 8.27 6.60
CA VAL A 184 17.45 8.54 6.25
C VAL A 184 18.42 8.29 7.41
N ARG A 185 17.97 8.40 8.66
CA ARG A 185 18.79 8.20 9.87
C ARG A 185 18.65 6.79 10.46
N ALA A 186 17.70 6.02 9.97
CA ALA A 186 17.40 4.72 10.54
C ALA A 186 18.59 3.76 10.41
N GLU A 187 18.97 3.12 11.51
CA GLU A 187 19.94 2.03 11.58
C GLU A 187 19.37 0.76 10.93
N THR A 188 18.06 0.63 10.98
CA THR A 188 17.27 -0.43 10.33
C THR A 188 15.98 0.19 9.81
N ASP A 189 15.65 -0.04 8.55
CA ASP A 189 14.33 0.24 8.00
C ASP A 189 13.63 -1.07 7.64
N MET A 190 12.32 -1.11 7.90
CA MET A 190 11.51 -2.28 7.60
C MET A 190 10.13 -1.85 7.13
N ASN A 191 9.63 -2.51 6.08
CA ASN A 191 8.26 -2.37 5.60
C ASN A 191 7.50 -3.66 5.87
N VAL A 192 6.37 -3.55 6.53
CA VAL A 192 5.56 -4.71 6.94
C VAL A 192 4.17 -4.58 6.37
N VAL A 193 3.69 -5.66 5.76
CA VAL A 193 2.35 -5.77 5.19
C VAL A 193 1.57 -6.81 5.97
N VAL A 194 0.42 -6.42 6.51
CA VAL A 194 -0.39 -7.24 7.40
C VAL A 194 -1.83 -7.31 6.87
N ALA A 195 -2.40 -8.51 6.87
CA ALA A 195 -3.82 -8.73 6.62
C ALA A 195 -4.68 -8.30 7.83
N GLY A 196 -5.95 -8.04 7.61
CA GLY A 196 -6.87 -7.59 8.68
C GLY A 196 -7.02 -8.57 9.86
N ASP A 197 -6.74 -9.85 9.63
CA ASP A 197 -6.71 -10.90 10.67
C ASP A 197 -5.38 -10.95 11.45
N GLY A 198 -4.41 -10.08 11.13
CA GLY A 198 -3.11 -9.96 11.78
C GLY A 198 -2.00 -10.84 11.21
N ARG A 199 -2.26 -11.63 10.16
CA ARG A 199 -1.23 -12.44 9.49
C ARG A 199 -0.34 -11.57 8.60
N PHE A 200 0.96 -11.86 8.62
CA PHE A 200 1.92 -11.19 7.76
C PHE A 200 1.79 -11.65 6.30
N ILE A 201 1.72 -10.68 5.38
CA ILE A 201 1.79 -10.92 3.94
C ILE A 201 3.22 -10.76 3.45
N GLU A 202 3.91 -9.72 3.93
CA GLU A 202 5.31 -9.48 3.60
C GLU A 202 6.02 -8.75 4.75
N VAL A 203 7.27 -9.13 5.01
CA VAL A 203 8.18 -8.46 5.92
C VAL A 203 9.48 -8.23 5.15
N GLN A 204 9.82 -6.97 4.90
CA GLN A 204 11.02 -6.58 4.17
C GLN A 204 11.80 -5.59 5.03
N GLY A 205 12.99 -5.94 5.44
CA GLY A 205 13.82 -5.10 6.31
C GLY A 205 15.31 -5.24 6.01
N THR A 206 16.03 -4.16 6.22
CA THR A 206 17.47 -4.07 6.00
C THR A 206 18.12 -3.35 7.17
N ALA A 207 19.24 -3.88 7.66
CA ALA A 207 20.13 -3.15 8.55
C ALA A 207 21.07 -2.30 7.68
N GLU A 208 21.00 -0.98 7.83
CA GLU A 208 21.87 -0.03 7.11
C GLU A 208 23.22 0.15 7.81
N GLY A 209 23.31 -0.29 9.07
CA GLY A 209 24.52 -0.26 9.88
C GLY A 209 24.78 -1.60 10.59
N GLU A 210 24.73 -1.60 11.91
CA GLU A 210 24.92 -2.80 12.72
C GLU A 210 23.72 -3.74 12.61
N PRO A 211 23.94 -5.07 12.54
CA PRO A 211 22.86 -6.06 12.54
C PRO A 211 21.98 -5.96 13.80
N PHE A 212 20.68 -6.03 13.63
CA PHE A 212 19.71 -6.07 14.72
C PHE A 212 19.45 -7.51 15.22
N ASN A 213 19.17 -7.65 16.49
CA ASN A 213 18.91 -8.94 17.12
C ASN A 213 17.43 -9.34 17.03
N ARG A 214 17.11 -10.58 17.42
CA ARG A 214 15.76 -11.12 17.39
C ARG A 214 14.78 -10.33 18.25
N ALA A 215 15.19 -9.83 19.41
CA ALA A 215 14.31 -9.07 20.31
C ALA A 215 13.88 -7.73 19.68
N LEU A 216 14.77 -7.05 18.97
CA LEU A 216 14.44 -5.84 18.21
C LEU A 216 13.52 -6.14 17.03
N LEU A 217 13.74 -7.27 16.33
CA LEU A 217 12.82 -7.69 15.27
C LEU A 217 11.40 -7.91 15.80
N ASP A 218 11.25 -8.60 16.90
CA ASP A 218 9.95 -8.86 17.51
C ASP A 218 9.26 -7.54 17.91
N GLN A 219 9.99 -6.56 18.47
CA GLN A 219 9.46 -5.23 18.79
C GLN A 219 9.01 -4.46 17.53
N LEU A 220 9.80 -4.51 16.45
CA LEU A 220 9.42 -3.87 15.17
C LEU A 220 8.15 -4.51 14.59
N LEU A 221 8.02 -5.83 14.66
CA LEU A 221 6.83 -6.54 14.19
C LEU A 221 5.59 -6.22 15.04
N ASP A 222 5.74 -6.11 16.37
CA ASP A 222 4.65 -5.71 17.27
C ASP A 222 4.15 -4.29 16.96
N LEU A 223 5.07 -3.34 16.74
CA LEU A 223 4.72 -1.98 16.31
C LEU A 223 4.00 -1.98 14.95
N ALA A 224 4.50 -2.76 13.99
CA ALA A 224 3.90 -2.85 12.67
C ALA A 224 2.48 -3.43 12.71
N VAL A 225 2.25 -4.50 13.48
CA VAL A 225 0.92 -5.10 13.66
C VAL A 225 -0.04 -4.08 14.28
N SER A 226 0.40 -3.35 15.31
CA SER A 226 -0.41 -2.30 15.95
C SER A 226 -0.77 -1.18 14.96
N GLY A 227 0.22 -0.67 14.21
CA GLY A 227 -0.01 0.37 13.21
C GLY A 227 -0.91 -0.09 12.06
N CYS A 228 -0.73 -1.30 11.54
CA CYS A 228 -1.58 -1.85 10.50
C CYS A 228 -3.01 -2.08 10.98
N LYS A 229 -3.22 -2.46 12.24
CA LYS A 229 -4.55 -2.57 12.83
C LYS A 229 -5.27 -1.21 12.85
N GLU A 230 -4.60 -0.15 13.26
CA GLU A 230 -5.15 1.21 13.25
C GLU A 230 -5.49 1.66 11.83
N LEU A 231 -4.59 1.42 10.86
CA LEU A 231 -4.84 1.71 9.45
C LEU A 231 -6.05 0.94 8.90
N SER A 232 -6.21 -0.34 9.26
CA SER A 232 -7.36 -1.15 8.85
C SER A 232 -8.68 -0.64 9.42
N GLU A 233 -8.70 -0.13 10.65
CA GLU A 233 -9.89 0.51 11.21
C GLU A 233 -10.24 1.82 10.47
N LEU A 234 -9.24 2.64 10.11
CA LEU A 234 -9.46 3.84 9.29
C LEU A 234 -9.99 3.50 7.90
N GLN A 235 -9.48 2.44 7.25
CA GLN A 235 -10.00 1.93 5.98
C GLN A 235 -11.48 1.52 6.11
N LYS A 236 -11.86 0.79 7.17
CA LYS A 236 -13.26 0.41 7.42
C LYS A 236 -14.16 1.63 7.58
N ILE A 237 -13.72 2.62 8.35
CA ILE A 237 -14.48 3.86 8.56
C ILE A 237 -14.73 4.60 7.25
N VAL A 238 -13.71 4.70 6.40
CA VAL A 238 -13.85 5.43 5.14
C VAL A 238 -14.68 4.66 4.11
N LEU A 239 -14.61 3.33 4.09
CA LEU A 239 -15.40 2.48 3.19
C LEU A 239 -16.87 2.35 3.61
N ALA A 240 -17.21 2.61 4.88
CA ALA A 240 -18.58 2.58 5.38
C ALA A 240 -19.37 3.87 5.06
N ARG A 241 -18.72 4.92 4.56
CA ARG A 241 -19.34 6.20 4.16
C ARG A 241 -19.77 6.14 2.70
#